data_5b9d91fc3b9c64e57771b9c3603bc55f
#
_entry.id   5b9d91fc3b9c64e57771b9c3603bc55f
#
_cell.length_a   1.000
_cell.length_b   1.000
_cell.length_c   1.000
_cell.angle_alpha   90.00
_cell.angle_beta   90.00
_cell.angle_gamma   90.00
#
_symmetry.space_group_name_H-M   'P 1'
#
loop_
_entity.id
_entity.type
_entity.pdbx_description
1 polymer ?
#
loop_
_entity_poly.entity_id
_entity_poly.type
_entity_poly.pdbx_seq_one_letter_code
_entity_poly.pdbx_strand_id
1 'polypeptide(L)'
;MLFRSGVTATIEYAVEVLRVKSAILCGHSDCGALKAALDRKGLENMPKARRWLSHVEAAFSHRQPLNPADGEHAELAALIRGNVVAQLWNLRAQPSVARAMVEGRLTVHGWYYDILTGQIEQYDDQMRRFLPLAG
;
A
#
# COMPACT_ATOMS: atom_id res chain seq x y z
N MET A 1 -15.20 10.64 8.10
CA MET A 1 -14.59 11.89 7.62
C MET A 1 -13.38 12.34 8.43
N LEU A 2 -13.45 12.33 9.74
CA LEU A 2 -12.32 12.73 10.62
C LEU A 2 -11.03 11.92 10.37
N PHE A 3 -11.13 10.63 10.10
CA PHE A 3 -9.94 9.78 9.91
C PHE A 3 -9.19 10.02 8.59
N ARG A 4 -9.88 10.43 7.52
CA ARG A 4 -9.23 10.77 6.25
C ARG A 4 -8.44 12.07 6.36
N SER A 5 -9.01 13.08 7.01
CA SER A 5 -8.35 14.36 7.24
C SER A 5 -7.14 14.22 8.17
N GLY A 6 -7.21 13.34 9.19
CA GLY A 6 -6.10 13.08 10.10
C GLY A 6 -4.89 12.49 9.40
N VAL A 7 -5.07 11.45 8.57
CA VAL A 7 -3.95 10.84 7.82
C VAL A 7 -3.32 11.85 6.85
N THR A 8 -4.14 12.59 6.11
CA THR A 8 -3.65 13.61 5.17
C THR A 8 -2.87 14.71 5.90
N ALA A 9 -3.38 15.20 7.04
CA ALA A 9 -2.69 16.20 7.84
C ALA A 9 -1.36 15.68 8.41
N THR A 10 -1.31 14.42 8.82
CA THR A 10 -0.07 13.78 9.30
C THR A 10 0.98 13.71 8.21
N ILE A 11 0.59 13.31 6.99
CA ILE A 11 1.49 13.27 5.83
C ILE A 11 2.00 14.67 5.50
N GLU A 12 1.11 15.64 5.43
CA GLU A 12 1.46 17.04 5.15
C GLU A 12 2.45 17.58 6.18
N TYR A 13 2.20 17.37 7.48
CA TYR A 13 3.09 17.76 8.56
C TYR A 13 4.48 17.10 8.44
N ALA A 14 4.51 15.79 8.17
CA ALA A 14 5.77 15.06 8.01
C ALA A 14 6.60 15.62 6.84
N VAL A 15 5.97 15.93 5.73
CA VAL A 15 6.65 16.42 4.52
C VAL A 15 7.06 17.89 4.67
N GLU A 16 6.18 18.76 5.14
CA GLU A 16 6.40 20.21 5.12
C GLU A 16 7.11 20.73 6.37
N VAL A 17 6.83 20.14 7.55
CA VAL A 17 7.40 20.60 8.83
C VAL A 17 8.61 19.75 9.23
N LEU A 18 8.44 18.43 9.29
CA LEU A 18 9.53 17.53 9.70
C LEU A 18 10.56 17.30 8.58
N ARG A 19 10.24 17.67 7.36
CA ARG A 19 11.13 17.54 6.20
C ARG A 19 11.69 16.13 6.02
N VAL A 20 10.84 15.11 6.19
CA VAL A 20 11.23 13.73 5.96
C VAL A 20 11.77 13.55 4.54
N LYS A 21 12.81 12.74 4.40
CA LYS A 21 13.45 12.49 3.08
C LYS A 21 12.89 11.29 2.36
N SER A 22 12.23 10.40 3.08
CA SER A 22 11.63 9.19 2.53
C SER A 22 10.28 8.92 3.16
N ALA A 23 9.34 8.47 2.34
CA ALA A 23 8.05 7.95 2.76
C ALA A 23 7.91 6.53 2.25
N ILE A 24 7.55 5.59 3.12
CA ILE A 24 7.40 4.19 2.78
C ILE A 24 5.95 3.79 3.00
N LEU A 25 5.30 3.34 1.95
CA LEU A 25 4.00 2.70 2.02
C LEU A 25 4.21 1.19 2.07
N CYS A 26 3.90 0.58 3.21
CA CYS A 26 4.19 -0.81 3.46
C CYS A 26 2.91 -1.63 3.57
N GLY A 27 2.72 -2.60 2.67
CA GLY A 27 1.79 -3.70 2.81
C GLY A 27 2.47 -4.89 3.48
N HIS A 28 1.69 -5.82 4.00
CA HIS A 28 2.24 -7.00 4.69
C HIS A 28 1.48 -8.27 4.33
N SER A 29 2.16 -9.41 4.39
CA SER A 29 1.54 -10.72 4.19
C SER A 29 0.42 -10.95 5.23
N ASP A 30 -0.49 -11.85 4.93
CA ASP A 30 -1.59 -12.27 5.82
C ASP A 30 -2.52 -11.14 6.29
N CYS A 31 -2.71 -10.10 5.47
CA CYS A 31 -3.54 -8.95 5.80
C CYS A 31 -5.02 -9.33 5.92
N GLY A 32 -5.57 -9.25 7.13
CA GLY A 32 -6.96 -9.59 7.41
C GLY A 32 -7.97 -8.72 6.65
N ALA A 33 -7.67 -7.44 6.43
CA ALA A 33 -8.51 -6.54 5.66
C ALA A 33 -8.60 -6.96 4.18
N LEU A 34 -7.48 -7.35 3.57
CA LEU A 34 -7.43 -7.81 2.19
C LEU A 34 -8.03 -9.22 2.04
N LYS A 35 -7.88 -10.10 3.05
CA LYS A 35 -8.63 -11.36 3.11
C LYS A 35 -10.14 -11.13 3.07
N ALA A 36 -10.64 -10.24 3.92
CA ALA A 36 -12.06 -9.91 3.97
C ALA A 36 -12.56 -9.28 2.64
N ALA A 37 -11.72 -8.49 1.98
CA ALA A 37 -12.03 -7.93 0.66
C ALA A 37 -12.08 -9.02 -0.43
N LEU A 38 -11.19 -9.99 -0.37
CA LEU A 38 -11.11 -11.12 -1.31
C LEU A 38 -12.30 -12.06 -1.15
N ASP A 39 -12.59 -12.47 0.08
CA ASP A 39 -13.63 -13.46 0.40
C ASP A 39 -15.04 -12.84 0.43
N ARG A 40 -15.15 -11.54 0.68
CA ARG A 40 -16.41 -10.80 0.87
C ARG A 40 -17.34 -11.38 1.95
N LYS A 41 -16.80 -12.24 2.81
CA LYS A 41 -17.52 -12.90 3.91
C LYS A 41 -17.24 -12.21 5.24
N GLY A 42 -18.15 -12.37 6.20
CA GLY A 42 -17.93 -11.91 7.58
C GLY A 42 -18.05 -10.40 7.79
N LEU A 43 -18.54 -9.64 6.80
CA LEU A 43 -18.70 -8.19 6.87
C LEU A 43 -20.15 -7.76 7.14
N GLU A 44 -21.07 -8.73 7.30
CA GLU A 44 -22.51 -8.48 7.44
C GLU A 44 -22.82 -7.61 8.67
N ASN A 45 -22.11 -7.87 9.78
CA ASN A 45 -22.27 -7.15 11.04
C ASN A 45 -21.28 -5.97 11.21
N MET A 46 -20.51 -5.63 10.16
CA MET A 46 -19.49 -4.60 10.20
C MET A 46 -19.66 -3.56 9.07
N PRO A 47 -20.75 -2.79 9.06
CA PRO A 47 -21.06 -1.88 7.95
C PRO A 47 -20.00 -0.78 7.76
N LYS A 48 -19.33 -0.34 8.81
CA LYS A 48 -18.24 0.64 8.73
C LYS A 48 -16.99 0.06 8.09
N ALA A 49 -16.61 -1.18 8.47
CA ALA A 49 -15.49 -1.89 7.86
C ALA A 49 -15.77 -2.19 6.38
N ARG A 50 -16.98 -2.65 6.06
CA ARG A 50 -17.42 -2.87 4.67
C ARG A 50 -17.31 -1.61 3.82
N ARG A 51 -17.76 -0.46 4.35
CA ARG A 51 -17.63 0.82 3.67
C ARG A 51 -16.18 1.25 3.51
N TRP A 52 -15.34 1.00 4.51
CA TRP A 52 -13.92 1.32 4.45
C TRP A 52 -13.20 0.45 3.40
N LEU A 53 -13.54 -0.82 3.30
CA LEU A 53 -12.98 -1.75 2.31
C LEU A 53 -13.31 -1.37 0.85
N SER A 54 -14.32 -0.51 0.59
CA SER A 54 -14.53 0.02 -0.75
C SER A 54 -13.32 0.80 -1.30
N HIS A 55 -12.47 1.33 -0.41
CA HIS A 55 -11.22 1.99 -0.81
C HIS A 55 -10.15 1.03 -1.32
N VAL A 56 -10.34 -0.27 -1.10
CA VAL A 56 -9.41 -1.32 -1.55
C VAL A 56 -9.78 -1.82 -2.96
N GLU A 57 -10.90 -1.39 -3.52
CA GLU A 57 -11.32 -1.85 -4.86
C GLU A 57 -10.28 -1.54 -5.95
N ALA A 58 -9.57 -0.42 -5.83
CA ALA A 58 -8.47 -0.09 -6.72
C ALA A 58 -7.34 -1.14 -6.70
N ALA A 59 -7.18 -1.88 -5.59
CA ALA A 59 -6.18 -2.94 -5.49
C ALA A 59 -6.42 -4.06 -6.51
N PHE A 60 -7.67 -4.37 -6.81
CA PHE A 60 -8.01 -5.39 -7.80
C PHE A 60 -7.57 -5.00 -9.22
N SER A 61 -7.66 -3.71 -9.56
CA SER A 61 -7.21 -3.18 -10.85
C SER A 61 -5.68 -3.16 -10.98
N HIS A 62 -4.97 -3.09 -9.85
CA HIS A 62 -3.52 -3.09 -9.77
C HIS A 62 -2.93 -4.42 -9.30
N ARG A 63 -3.78 -5.47 -9.24
CA ARG A 63 -3.36 -6.80 -8.80
C ARG A 63 -2.11 -7.25 -9.56
N GLN A 64 -1.12 -7.67 -8.82
CA GLN A 64 0.13 -8.14 -9.39
C GLN A 64 0.00 -9.58 -9.90
N PRO A 65 0.86 -10.01 -10.82
CA PRO A 65 0.92 -11.41 -11.23
C PRO A 65 1.10 -12.34 -10.03
N LEU A 66 0.52 -13.54 -10.13
CA LEU A 66 0.72 -14.56 -9.10
C LEU A 66 2.18 -14.99 -9.07
N ASN A 67 2.74 -15.00 -7.87
CA ASN A 67 4.08 -15.54 -7.65
C ASN A 67 3.96 -16.95 -7.07
N PRO A 68 4.47 -17.99 -7.75
CA PRO A 68 4.42 -19.37 -7.23
C PRO A 68 5.10 -19.53 -5.86
N ALA A 69 6.07 -18.69 -5.53
CA ALA A 69 6.74 -18.71 -4.23
C ALA A 69 5.79 -18.36 -3.06
N ASP A 70 4.68 -17.67 -3.33
CA ASP A 70 3.67 -17.36 -2.30
C ASP A 70 2.75 -18.56 -1.97
N GLY A 71 2.85 -19.67 -2.71
CA GLY A 71 2.14 -20.91 -2.46
C GLY A 71 0.62 -20.73 -2.49
N GLU A 72 -0.08 -21.29 -1.50
CA GLU A 72 -1.54 -21.19 -1.37
C GLU A 72 -2.05 -19.76 -1.11
N HIS A 73 -1.19 -18.86 -0.71
CA HIS A 73 -1.51 -17.45 -0.43
C HIS A 73 -1.23 -16.52 -1.62
N ALA A 74 -0.89 -17.06 -2.78
CA ALA A 74 -0.49 -16.28 -3.96
C ALA A 74 -1.55 -15.24 -4.39
N GLU A 75 -2.83 -15.59 -4.32
CA GLU A 75 -3.92 -14.66 -4.65
C GLU A 75 -4.00 -13.47 -3.69
N LEU A 76 -3.92 -13.75 -2.39
CA LEU A 76 -3.91 -12.72 -1.36
C LEU A 76 -2.66 -11.83 -1.48
N ALA A 77 -1.50 -12.44 -1.65
CA ALA A 77 -0.24 -11.72 -1.81
C ALA A 77 -0.25 -10.81 -3.04
N ALA A 78 -0.77 -11.30 -4.17
CA ALA A 78 -0.94 -10.51 -5.38
C ALA A 78 -1.88 -9.30 -5.18
N LEU A 79 -2.97 -9.49 -4.42
CA LEU A 79 -3.89 -8.41 -4.08
C LEU A 79 -3.27 -7.40 -3.12
N ILE A 80 -2.53 -7.86 -2.11
CA ILE A 80 -1.81 -6.98 -1.17
C ILE A 80 -0.80 -6.11 -1.92
N ARG A 81 0.02 -6.70 -2.80
CA ARG A 81 0.96 -5.95 -3.65
C ARG A 81 0.22 -4.96 -4.55
N GLY A 82 -0.93 -5.34 -5.11
CA GLY A 82 -1.79 -4.45 -5.89
C GLY A 82 -2.32 -3.26 -5.07
N ASN A 83 -2.68 -3.50 -3.81
CA ASN A 83 -3.08 -2.42 -2.90
C ASN A 83 -1.93 -1.45 -2.61
N VAL A 84 -0.72 -1.96 -2.42
CA VAL A 84 0.48 -1.12 -2.26
C VAL A 84 0.64 -0.19 -3.47
N VAL A 85 0.52 -0.72 -4.68
CA VAL A 85 0.61 0.07 -5.92
C VAL A 85 -0.48 1.14 -5.96
N ALA A 86 -1.74 0.77 -5.73
CA ALA A 86 -2.87 1.71 -5.74
C ALA A 86 -2.69 2.84 -4.72
N GLN A 87 -2.29 2.49 -3.50
CA GLN A 87 -2.08 3.49 -2.45
C GLN A 87 -0.81 4.33 -2.67
N LEU A 88 0.19 3.79 -3.34
CA LEU A 88 1.38 4.53 -3.75
C LEU A 88 1.01 5.67 -4.72
N TRP A 89 0.12 5.40 -5.67
CA TRP A 89 -0.43 6.43 -6.56
C TRP A 89 -1.20 7.50 -5.79
N ASN A 90 -2.04 7.09 -4.83
CA ASN A 90 -2.79 8.01 -3.97
C ASN A 90 -1.86 8.89 -3.13
N LEU A 91 -0.80 8.32 -2.56
CA LEU A 91 0.19 9.07 -1.78
C LEU A 91 0.92 10.09 -2.65
N ARG A 92 1.38 9.69 -3.82
CA ARG A 92 2.08 10.58 -4.77
C ARG A 92 1.20 11.71 -5.29
N ALA A 93 -0.12 11.53 -5.31
CA ALA A 93 -1.08 12.54 -5.72
C ALA A 93 -1.38 13.59 -4.62
N GLN A 94 -0.93 13.39 -3.38
CA GLN A 94 -1.06 14.40 -2.33
C GLN A 94 -0.23 15.64 -2.68
N PRO A 95 -0.79 16.86 -2.62
CA PRO A 95 -0.10 18.06 -3.09
C PRO A 95 1.28 18.31 -2.46
N SER A 96 1.40 18.10 -1.14
CA SER A 96 2.67 18.24 -0.41
C SER A 96 3.70 17.20 -0.85
N VAL A 97 3.26 15.96 -1.06
CA VAL A 97 4.12 14.87 -1.52
C VAL A 97 4.58 15.10 -2.95
N ALA A 98 3.65 15.41 -3.86
CA ALA A 98 3.94 15.66 -5.26
C ALA A 98 4.97 16.80 -5.42
N ARG A 99 4.76 17.91 -4.71
CA ARG A 99 5.69 19.05 -4.73
C ARG A 99 7.06 18.65 -4.21
N ALA A 100 7.13 17.98 -3.06
CA ALA A 100 8.40 17.56 -2.46
C ALA A 100 9.18 16.58 -3.34
N MET A 101 8.48 15.70 -4.07
CA MET A 101 9.10 14.79 -5.05
C MET A 101 9.68 15.55 -6.24
N VAL A 102 8.94 16.51 -6.81
CA VAL A 102 9.41 17.35 -7.93
C VAL A 102 10.63 18.18 -7.51
N GLU A 103 10.64 18.69 -6.28
CA GLU A 103 11.78 19.42 -5.71
C GLU A 103 13.00 18.52 -5.35
N GLY A 104 12.88 17.22 -5.52
CA GLY A 104 13.93 16.26 -5.18
C GLY A 104 14.21 16.10 -3.67
N ARG A 105 13.30 16.56 -2.81
CA ARG A 105 13.41 16.50 -1.34
C ARG A 105 12.85 15.22 -0.74
N LEU A 106 11.98 14.52 -1.45
CA LEU A 106 11.27 13.35 -0.95
C LEU A 106 11.33 12.23 -1.97
N THR A 107 11.68 11.04 -1.50
CA THR A 107 11.50 9.78 -2.22
C THR A 107 10.34 8.99 -1.61
N VAL A 108 9.57 8.32 -2.45
CA VAL A 108 8.40 7.53 -2.01
C VAL A 108 8.56 6.10 -2.49
N HIS A 109 8.45 5.16 -1.57
CA HIS A 109 8.66 3.72 -1.80
C HIS A 109 7.41 2.93 -1.46
N GLY A 110 7.13 1.88 -2.25
CA GLY A 110 6.12 0.89 -1.95
C GLY A 110 6.77 -0.45 -1.58
N TRP A 111 6.48 -0.95 -0.39
CA TRP A 111 7.04 -2.20 0.11
C TRP A 111 5.97 -3.25 0.36
N TYR A 112 6.34 -4.50 0.17
CA TYR A 112 5.63 -5.68 0.64
C TYR A 112 6.52 -6.39 1.66
N TYR A 113 6.02 -6.54 2.87
CA TYR A 113 6.72 -7.19 3.99
C TYR A 113 6.12 -8.56 4.26
N ASP A 114 6.93 -9.60 4.18
CA ASP A 114 6.54 -10.94 4.60
C ASP A 114 6.79 -11.12 6.09
N ILE A 115 5.70 -11.27 6.85
CA ILE A 115 5.75 -11.39 8.31
C ILE A 115 6.47 -12.65 8.77
N LEU A 116 6.36 -13.76 8.01
CA LEU A 116 6.95 -15.03 8.41
C LEU A 116 8.46 -15.07 8.21
N THR A 117 8.93 -14.50 7.10
CA THR A 117 10.35 -14.55 6.72
C THR A 117 11.12 -13.28 7.07
N GLY A 118 10.41 -12.18 7.30
CA GLY A 118 11.01 -10.85 7.46
C GLY A 118 11.54 -10.25 6.15
N GLN A 119 11.30 -10.89 5.03
CA GLN A 119 11.74 -10.38 3.72
C GLN A 119 10.90 -9.19 3.28
N ILE A 120 11.55 -8.25 2.59
CA ILE A 120 10.93 -7.08 2.01
C ILE A 120 11.13 -7.10 0.50
N GLU A 121 10.06 -6.84 -0.23
CA GLU A 121 10.11 -6.53 -1.64
C GLU A 121 9.73 -5.07 -1.85
N GLN A 122 10.39 -4.40 -2.78
CA GLN A 122 10.08 -3.03 -3.18
C GLN A 122 9.51 -3.00 -4.59
N TYR A 123 8.48 -2.19 -4.79
CA TYR A 123 7.91 -1.95 -6.10
C TYR A 123 8.87 -1.11 -6.96
N ASP A 124 9.21 -1.63 -8.12
CA ASP A 124 9.98 -0.95 -9.15
C ASP A 124 9.04 -0.35 -10.20
N ASP A 125 9.04 0.97 -10.32
CA ASP A 125 8.14 1.70 -11.22
C ASP A 125 8.46 1.44 -12.71
N GLN A 126 9.72 1.19 -13.05
CA GLN A 126 10.14 0.95 -14.43
C GLN A 126 9.76 -0.47 -14.88
N MET A 127 10.04 -1.44 -14.02
CA MET A 127 9.73 -2.84 -14.29
C MET A 127 8.29 -3.21 -13.95
N ARG A 128 7.56 -2.33 -13.26
CA ARG A 128 6.18 -2.53 -12.81
C ARG A 128 5.97 -3.82 -12.02
N ARG A 129 6.93 -4.17 -11.19
CA ARG A 129 6.90 -5.38 -10.36
C ARG A 129 7.63 -5.18 -9.04
N PHE A 130 7.34 -6.07 -8.09
CA PHE A 130 8.06 -6.13 -6.83
C PHE A 130 9.36 -6.91 -7.01
N LEU A 131 10.43 -6.38 -6.45
CA LEU A 131 11.76 -6.98 -6.43
C LEU A 131 12.24 -7.07 -4.99
N PRO A 132 13.02 -8.12 -4.64
CA PRO A 132 13.63 -8.20 -3.33
C PRO A 132 14.41 -6.91 -3.02
N LEU A 133 14.20 -6.37 -1.82
CA LEU A 133 14.98 -5.22 -1.37
C LEU A 133 16.40 -5.72 -1.08
N ALA A 134 17.36 -5.20 -1.83
CA ALA A 134 18.77 -5.52 -1.58
C ALA A 134 19.19 -4.94 -0.23
N GLY A 135 19.76 -5.79 0.64
CA GLY A 135 20.33 -5.40 1.91
C GLY A 135 21.65 -4.65 1.74
#